data_d601e19b0452ec74761a7049894ad72f
#
_entry.id   d601e19b0452ec74761a7049894ad72f
#
_cell.length_a   1.000
_cell.length_b   1.000
_cell.length_c   1.000
_cell.angle_alpha   90.00
_cell.angle_beta   90.00
_cell.angle_gamma   90.00
#
_symmetry.space_group_name_H-M   'P 1'
#
loop_
_entity.id
_entity.type
_entity.pdbx_description
1 polymer ?
#
loop_
_entity_poly.entity_id
_entity_poly.type
_entity_poly.pdbx_seq_one_letter_code
_entity_poly.pdbx_strand_id
1 'polypeptide(L)'
;MGIKIGCAAWTWTEPAHNPPYEEAIKSIGELGFDGIELILRDFEDVENYWTKDKRKEIKSMVDYYGLQVSQFAMFQNVMDGLASLEEEKKNRSIEAFKNGCEISADLGCDIVNFVSPWPSTVTAPN
;
A
#
# COMPACT_ATOMS: atom_id res chain seq x y z
N MET A 1 9.45 27.00 -6.77
CA MET A 1 9.05 25.56 -6.83
C MET A 1 9.95 24.79 -5.88
N GLY A 2 9.40 24.26 -4.79
CA GLY A 2 10.15 23.49 -3.80
C GLY A 2 10.06 21.97 -4.08
N ILE A 3 10.99 21.21 -3.51
CA ILE A 3 10.91 19.75 -3.49
C ILE A 3 9.79 19.37 -2.51
N LYS A 4 8.90 18.47 -2.95
CA LYS A 4 7.89 17.85 -2.09
C LYS A 4 8.47 16.61 -1.42
N ILE A 5 8.17 16.45 -0.15
CA ILE A 5 8.67 15.34 0.67
C ILE A 5 7.50 14.50 1.15
N GLY A 6 7.52 13.22 0.84
CA GLY A 6 6.56 12.24 1.35
C GLY A 6 7.16 11.35 2.44
N CYS A 7 6.30 10.73 3.22
CA CYS A 7 6.66 9.79 4.26
C CYS A 7 5.85 8.49 4.13
N ALA A 8 6.49 7.38 4.39
CA ALA A 8 5.83 6.08 4.36
C ALA A 8 5.02 5.84 5.66
N ALA A 9 3.70 5.76 5.55
CA ALA A 9 2.81 5.56 6.71
C ALA A 9 3.10 4.25 7.44
N TRP A 10 3.45 3.23 6.71
CA TRP A 10 3.66 1.88 7.23
C TRP A 10 4.88 1.74 8.14
N THR A 11 5.77 2.74 8.19
CA THR A 11 6.88 2.79 9.16
C THR A 11 6.43 3.31 10.54
N TRP A 12 5.23 3.88 10.63
CA TRP A 12 4.66 4.47 11.85
C TRP A 12 3.64 3.57 12.55
N THR A 13 3.37 2.40 11.98
CA THR A 13 2.38 1.48 12.54
C THR A 13 3.00 0.48 13.50
N GLU A 14 2.20 0.00 14.47
CA GLU A 14 2.61 -1.01 15.44
C GLU A 14 1.57 -2.15 15.47
N PRO A 15 1.92 -3.36 15.06
CA PRO A 15 3.21 -3.77 14.51
C PRO A 15 3.50 -3.13 13.15
N ALA A 16 4.79 -2.97 12.84
CA ALA A 16 5.23 -2.30 11.63
C ALA A 16 4.60 -2.88 10.36
N HIS A 17 4.26 -2.01 9.42
CA HIS A 17 3.64 -2.30 8.13
C HIS A 17 2.15 -2.68 8.17
N ASN A 18 1.57 -2.97 9.34
CA ASN A 18 0.17 -3.37 9.42
C ASN A 18 -0.77 -2.17 9.50
N PRO A 19 -2.00 -2.26 8.91
CA PRO A 19 -3.06 -1.31 9.23
C PRO A 19 -3.45 -1.44 10.72
N PRO A 20 -4.11 -0.43 11.31
CA PRO A 20 -4.65 0.76 10.66
C PRO A 20 -3.61 1.86 10.44
N TYR A 21 -3.84 2.76 9.44
CA TYR A 21 -2.90 3.84 9.09
C TYR A 21 -3.34 5.23 9.55
N GLU A 22 -4.47 5.38 10.22
CA GLU A 22 -5.07 6.65 10.59
C GLU A 22 -4.15 7.50 11.48
N GLU A 23 -3.54 6.91 12.51
CA GLU A 23 -2.62 7.64 13.39
C GLU A 23 -1.33 8.05 12.65
N ALA A 24 -0.87 7.22 11.71
CA ALA A 24 0.26 7.56 10.86
C ALA A 24 -0.05 8.75 9.96
N ILE A 25 -1.22 8.77 9.32
CA ILE A 25 -1.68 9.87 8.46
C ILE A 25 -1.71 11.18 9.26
N LYS A 26 -2.31 11.17 10.44
CA LYS A 26 -2.36 12.31 11.35
C LYS A 26 -0.95 12.81 11.69
N SER A 27 -0.10 11.93 12.19
CA SER A 27 1.25 12.29 12.63
C SER A 27 2.10 12.85 11.50
N ILE A 28 2.06 12.24 10.33
CA ILE A 28 2.79 12.67 9.13
C ILE A 28 2.28 14.04 8.66
N GLY A 29 0.95 14.25 8.68
CA GLY A 29 0.35 15.53 8.33
C GLY A 29 0.73 16.65 9.31
N GLU A 30 0.68 16.38 10.61
CA GLU A 30 1.05 17.34 11.66
C GLU A 30 2.55 17.71 11.62
N LEU A 31 3.40 16.81 11.14
CA LEU A 31 4.83 17.09 10.92
C LEU A 31 5.11 17.93 9.66
N GLY A 32 4.11 18.16 8.83
CA GLY A 32 4.22 19.05 7.66
C GLY A 32 4.81 18.40 6.41
N PHE A 33 4.71 17.08 6.27
CA PHE A 33 5.03 16.42 5.02
C PHE A 33 4.02 16.77 3.92
N ASP A 34 4.46 16.69 2.66
CA ASP A 34 3.61 16.98 1.48
C ASP A 34 2.84 15.75 1.01
N GLY A 35 3.37 14.57 1.27
CA GLY A 35 2.81 13.32 0.77
C GLY A 35 2.96 12.15 1.73
N ILE A 36 2.20 11.10 1.43
CA ILE A 36 2.18 9.87 2.20
C ILE A 36 2.19 8.65 1.26
N GLU A 37 2.96 7.63 1.61
CA GLU A 37 2.87 6.32 0.99
C GLU A 37 1.97 5.42 1.83
N LEU A 38 1.01 4.78 1.18
CA LEU A 38 0.14 3.76 1.76
C LEU A 38 0.38 2.42 1.08
N ILE A 39 0.00 1.32 1.74
CA ILE A 39 0.28 -0.02 1.23
C ILE A 39 -0.90 -0.98 1.31
N LEU A 40 -0.90 -1.96 0.41
CA LEU A 40 -1.59 -3.23 0.57
C LEU A 40 -0.56 -4.25 1.11
N ARG A 41 -0.69 -4.60 2.38
CA ARG A 41 0.28 -5.47 3.04
C ARG A 41 -0.02 -6.95 2.88
N ASP A 42 -1.26 -7.34 3.12
CA ASP A 42 -1.72 -8.73 3.05
C ASP A 42 -2.99 -8.85 2.21
N PHE A 43 -3.26 -10.04 1.69
CA PHE A 43 -4.45 -10.31 0.85
C PHE A 43 -5.75 -9.96 1.57
N GLU A 44 -5.82 -10.27 2.86
CA GLU A 44 -7.00 -10.07 3.70
C GLU A 44 -7.31 -8.59 3.92
N ASP A 45 -6.34 -7.69 3.76
CA ASP A 45 -6.53 -6.25 3.96
C ASP A 45 -7.47 -5.65 2.91
N VAL A 46 -7.62 -6.28 1.74
CA VAL A 46 -8.58 -5.83 0.71
C VAL A 46 -10.00 -5.81 1.28
N GLU A 47 -10.36 -6.83 2.05
CA GLU A 47 -11.70 -6.97 2.62
C GLU A 47 -11.80 -6.41 4.04
N ASN A 48 -10.75 -6.57 4.84
CA ASN A 48 -10.76 -6.23 6.26
C ASN A 48 -10.42 -4.77 6.55
N TYR A 49 -9.64 -4.12 5.69
CA TYR A 49 -9.24 -2.72 5.89
C TYR A 49 -9.57 -1.85 4.68
N TRP A 50 -9.15 -2.22 3.47
CA TRP A 50 -9.31 -1.41 2.27
C TRP A 50 -10.70 -1.55 1.62
N THR A 51 -11.75 -1.58 2.43
CA THR A 51 -13.13 -1.54 1.93
C THR A 51 -13.42 -0.21 1.22
N LYS A 52 -14.44 -0.17 0.38
CA LYS A 52 -14.80 1.07 -0.34
C LYS A 52 -15.09 2.25 0.59
N ASP A 53 -15.71 2.00 1.73
CA ASP A 53 -16.01 3.06 2.70
C ASP A 53 -14.73 3.51 3.43
N LYS A 54 -13.84 2.59 3.78
CA LYS A 54 -12.54 2.93 4.38
C LYS A 54 -11.67 3.73 3.41
N ARG A 55 -11.66 3.42 2.11
CA ARG A 55 -10.92 4.21 1.10
C ARG A 55 -11.39 5.66 1.07
N LYS A 56 -12.71 5.90 1.14
CA LYS A 56 -13.27 7.26 1.22
C LYS A 56 -12.87 7.98 2.50
N GLU A 57 -12.95 7.27 3.63
CA GLU A 57 -12.52 7.80 4.93
C GLU A 57 -11.05 8.20 4.91
N ILE A 58 -10.18 7.31 4.47
CA ILE A 58 -8.74 7.55 4.37
C ILE A 58 -8.44 8.71 3.40
N LYS A 59 -9.09 8.74 2.23
CA LYS A 59 -8.93 9.85 1.28
C LYS A 59 -9.31 11.19 1.90
N SER A 60 -10.45 11.24 2.59
CA SER A 60 -10.88 12.46 3.29
C SER A 60 -9.91 12.88 4.38
N MET A 61 -9.34 11.95 5.08
CA MET A 61 -8.36 12.19 6.13
C MET A 61 -7.04 12.72 5.57
N VAL A 62 -6.55 12.11 4.50
CA VAL A 62 -5.35 12.56 3.77
C VAL A 62 -5.53 14.01 3.30
N ASP A 63 -6.68 14.33 2.71
CA ASP A 63 -7.02 15.68 2.25
C ASP A 63 -7.11 16.67 3.40
N TYR A 64 -7.72 16.28 4.53
CA TYR A 64 -7.84 17.12 5.72
C TYR A 64 -6.48 17.55 6.27
N TYR A 65 -5.50 16.66 6.27
CA TYR A 65 -4.13 16.96 6.71
C TYR A 65 -3.25 17.60 5.62
N GLY A 66 -3.81 17.93 4.45
CA GLY A 66 -3.09 18.57 3.36
C GLY A 66 -2.07 17.68 2.67
N LEU A 67 -2.20 16.37 2.82
CA LEU A 67 -1.32 15.38 2.22
C LEU A 67 -1.82 14.96 0.83
N GLN A 68 -0.92 14.41 0.02
CA GLN A 68 -1.24 13.67 -1.19
C GLN A 68 -0.76 12.22 -1.03
N VAL A 69 -1.53 11.26 -1.49
CA VAL A 69 -1.00 9.88 -1.60
C VAL A 69 0.03 9.88 -2.73
N SER A 70 1.31 9.84 -2.35
CA SER A 70 2.42 9.96 -3.29
C SER A 70 2.64 8.69 -4.10
N GLN A 71 2.40 7.55 -3.49
CA GLN A 71 2.36 6.25 -4.13
C GLN A 71 1.57 5.25 -3.27
N PHE A 72 1.03 4.23 -3.91
CA PHE A 72 0.42 3.08 -3.25
C PHE A 72 1.27 1.85 -3.54
N ALA A 73 1.80 1.23 -2.51
CA ALA A 73 2.70 0.08 -2.66
C ALA A 73 1.99 -1.23 -2.36
N MET A 74 2.30 -2.24 -3.14
CA MET A 74 1.92 -3.62 -2.87
C MET A 74 3.09 -4.34 -2.24
N PHE A 75 2.87 -4.81 -1.02
CA PHE A 75 3.93 -5.38 -0.24
C PHE A 75 4.31 -6.78 -0.72
N GLN A 76 5.49 -7.23 -0.33
CA GLN A 76 6.04 -8.51 -0.72
C GLN A 76 5.06 -9.67 -0.51
N ASN A 77 4.35 -9.68 0.63
CA ASN A 77 3.42 -10.75 0.99
C ASN A 77 2.35 -11.03 -0.09
N VAL A 78 1.91 -9.98 -0.80
CA VAL A 78 0.89 -10.11 -1.85
C VAL A 78 1.50 -10.30 -3.24
N MET A 79 2.78 -10.00 -3.41
CA MET A 79 3.46 -10.05 -4.71
C MET A 79 4.36 -11.27 -4.91
N ASP A 80 4.72 -11.98 -3.85
CA ASP A 80 5.60 -13.16 -3.95
C ASP A 80 5.07 -14.26 -4.89
N GLY A 81 3.76 -14.40 -4.99
CA GLY A 81 3.14 -15.35 -5.91
C GLY A 81 3.43 -15.11 -7.38
N LEU A 82 3.80 -13.88 -7.79
CA LEU A 82 4.16 -13.58 -9.18
C LEU A 82 5.37 -14.38 -9.67
N ALA A 83 6.27 -14.75 -8.77
CA ALA A 83 7.42 -15.61 -9.07
C ALA A 83 7.15 -17.10 -8.87
N SER A 84 5.94 -17.49 -8.49
CA SER A 84 5.58 -18.87 -8.22
C SER A 84 5.37 -19.67 -9.52
N LEU A 85 5.74 -20.93 -9.49
CA LEU A 85 5.39 -21.92 -10.53
C LEU A 85 3.95 -22.46 -10.34
N GLU A 86 3.34 -22.21 -9.18
CA GLU A 86 1.97 -22.61 -8.89
C GLU A 86 0.99 -21.56 -9.42
N GLU A 87 0.18 -21.93 -10.40
CA GLU A 87 -0.78 -21.02 -11.05
C GLU A 87 -1.76 -20.37 -10.06
N GLU A 88 -2.20 -21.09 -9.03
CA GLU A 88 -3.10 -20.55 -8.02
C GLU A 88 -2.46 -19.37 -7.26
N LYS A 89 -1.21 -19.53 -6.81
CA LYS A 89 -0.48 -18.47 -6.13
C LYS A 89 -0.24 -17.26 -7.03
N LYS A 90 0.13 -17.53 -8.29
CA LYS A 90 0.32 -16.50 -9.30
C LYS A 90 -0.97 -15.69 -9.51
N ASN A 91 -2.08 -16.38 -9.74
CA ASN A 91 -3.37 -15.75 -9.97
C ASN A 91 -3.84 -14.94 -8.76
N ARG A 92 -3.60 -15.42 -7.53
CA ARG A 92 -3.90 -14.67 -6.30
C ARG A 92 -3.15 -13.35 -6.23
N SER A 93 -1.86 -13.35 -6.57
CA SER A 93 -1.06 -12.12 -6.63
C SER A 93 -1.50 -11.17 -7.74
N ILE A 94 -1.90 -11.70 -8.90
CA ILE A 94 -2.44 -10.89 -10.00
C ILE A 94 -3.74 -10.19 -9.56
N GLU A 95 -4.65 -10.91 -8.90
CA GLU A 95 -5.88 -10.30 -8.38
C GLU A 95 -5.60 -9.27 -7.28
N ALA A 96 -4.64 -9.54 -6.39
CA ALA A 96 -4.21 -8.55 -5.40
C ALA A 96 -3.64 -7.29 -6.06
N PHE A 97 -2.89 -7.44 -7.15
CA PHE A 97 -2.39 -6.31 -7.92
C PHE A 97 -3.52 -5.46 -8.52
N LYS A 98 -4.53 -6.09 -9.11
CA LYS A 98 -5.71 -5.40 -9.63
C LYS A 98 -6.45 -4.64 -8.53
N ASN A 99 -6.69 -5.30 -7.39
CA ASN A 99 -7.30 -4.66 -6.22
C ASN A 99 -6.49 -3.46 -5.74
N GLY A 100 -5.17 -3.60 -5.70
CA GLY A 100 -4.28 -2.50 -5.33
C GLY A 100 -4.37 -1.30 -6.28
N CYS A 101 -4.50 -1.54 -7.59
CA CYS A 101 -4.73 -0.48 -8.57
C CYS A 101 -6.07 0.24 -8.33
N GLU A 102 -7.13 -0.49 -8.01
CA GLU A 102 -8.43 0.10 -7.69
C GLU A 102 -8.37 0.93 -6.40
N ILE A 103 -7.72 0.40 -5.35
CA ILE A 103 -7.51 1.12 -4.09
C ILE A 103 -6.74 2.42 -4.35
N SER A 104 -5.65 2.34 -5.10
CA SER A 104 -4.83 3.50 -5.48
C SER A 104 -5.65 4.57 -6.18
N ALA A 105 -6.46 4.19 -7.16
CA ALA A 105 -7.34 5.10 -7.89
C ALA A 105 -8.37 5.78 -6.98
N ASP A 106 -9.00 5.03 -6.07
CA ASP A 106 -9.96 5.56 -5.10
C ASP A 106 -9.30 6.54 -4.11
N LEU A 107 -8.01 6.37 -3.83
CA LEU A 107 -7.22 7.27 -3.01
C LEU A 107 -6.67 8.49 -3.79
N GLY A 108 -6.93 8.57 -5.09
CA GLY A 108 -6.45 9.65 -5.95
C GLY A 108 -4.95 9.57 -6.22
N CYS A 109 -4.38 8.38 -6.24
CA CYS A 109 -2.96 8.14 -6.48
C CYS A 109 -2.73 7.49 -7.84
N ASP A 110 -1.88 8.11 -8.66
CA ASP A 110 -1.56 7.65 -10.01
C ASP A 110 -0.35 6.71 -10.07
N ILE A 111 0.35 6.52 -8.94
CA ILE A 111 1.56 5.72 -8.88
C ILE A 111 1.33 4.48 -8.03
N VAL A 112 1.38 3.33 -8.70
CA VAL A 112 1.37 2.03 -8.03
C VAL A 112 2.76 1.42 -8.12
N ASN A 113 3.27 1.02 -6.97
CA ASN A 113 4.56 0.38 -6.84
C ASN A 113 4.36 -1.03 -6.26
N PHE A 114 5.25 -1.94 -6.51
CA PHE A 114 5.27 -3.23 -5.83
C PHE A 114 6.70 -3.64 -5.47
N VAL A 115 6.81 -4.30 -4.33
CA VAL A 115 8.07 -4.90 -3.90
C VAL A 115 8.23 -6.21 -4.66
N SER A 116 9.29 -6.32 -5.44
CA SER A 116 9.57 -7.56 -6.17
C SER A 116 9.84 -8.72 -5.20
N PRO A 117 9.51 -9.97 -5.59
CA PRO A 117 9.84 -11.13 -4.78
C PRO A 117 11.33 -11.18 -4.42
N TRP A 118 11.62 -11.50 -3.16
CA TRP A 118 12.98 -11.65 -2.70
C TRP A 118 13.58 -12.96 -3.26
N PRO A 119 14.90 -13.01 -3.48
CA PRO A 119 15.55 -14.24 -3.97
C PRO A 119 15.27 -15.49 -3.12
N SER A 120 15.05 -15.29 -1.81
CA SER A 120 14.72 -16.38 -0.89
C SER A 120 13.31 -16.96 -1.07
N THR A 121 12.41 -16.23 -1.73
CA THR A 121 11.04 -16.66 -2.02
C THR A 121 10.89 -17.21 -3.44
N VAL A 122 11.85 -16.94 -4.30
CA VAL A 122 11.95 -17.55 -5.63
C VAL A 122 12.54 -18.93 -5.45
N THR A 123 11.71 -19.97 -5.52
CA THR A 123 12.19 -21.34 -5.61
C THR A 123 12.86 -21.52 -6.96
N ALA A 124 14.16 -21.25 -7.01
CA ALA A 124 14.97 -21.70 -8.14
C ALA A 124 14.89 -23.25 -8.16
N PRO A 125 14.62 -23.88 -9.31
CA PRO A 125 14.78 -25.32 -9.39
C PRO A 125 16.24 -25.65 -9.06
N ASN A 126 16.43 -26.53 -8.08
CA ASN A 126 17.73 -27.13 -7.78
C ASN A 126 18.22 -27.95 -8.97
#